data_0329a068d9c483acd463bc449a498ac9
#
_entry.id   0329a068d9c483acd463bc449a498ac9
#
_cell.length_a   1.000
_cell.length_b   1.000
_cell.length_c   1.000
_cell.angle_alpha   90.00
_cell.angle_beta   90.00
_cell.angle_gamma   90.00
#
_symmetry.space_group_name_H-M   'P 1'
#
loop_
_entity.id
_entity.type
_entity.pdbx_description
1 polymer ?
#
loop_
_entity_poly.entity_id
_entity_poly.type
_entity_poly.pdbx_seq_one_letter_code
_entity_poly.pdbx_strand_id
1 'polypeptide(L)'
;KKCNENLLNSPGNFTASKLAWVKQNEPHIYQKIYKFLLPGDYISYKLSGEISSTINGLSEGMFWDFKENKTADWLLDYYNIDNNLKPDIVENFNDQCYVSSKGSEETGLQKGIPIKYRAGDQPNNAMTLNVLNVGEVAATGGTSGVLYALTDSLKSKESLRLNNFAHVNYSDSNKLIGKLLCINGAGIQYKWIKNLTSAKEYGEMNNLASEVKVGSNGLLVYPFGNGSERMFNNKDIGTCFKNLNLNIHSKQHLYRASLEGIAFSFIYGMEILINDNFEPKLVRAGNDNLFQSELFSNTISTVLGREIEIYDSTGAYGAARAAGYDSNNFKSYSDKTTRNDYIKSFEPQNDKSSYIDAYNLWKENLLKILN
;
A
#
# COMPACT_ATOMS: atom_id res chain seq x y z
N LYS A 1 -6.60 -20.59 11.04
CA LYS A 1 -5.21 -21.01 11.23
C LYS A 1 -4.55 -21.32 9.88
N LYS A 2 -5.05 -22.30 9.07
CA LYS A 2 -4.46 -22.70 7.79
C LYS A 2 -4.30 -21.55 6.80
N CYS A 3 -5.28 -20.65 6.67
CA CYS A 3 -5.15 -19.47 5.80
C CYS A 3 -3.96 -18.58 6.20
N ASN A 4 -3.79 -18.29 7.49
CA ASN A 4 -2.67 -17.46 7.96
C ASN A 4 -1.31 -18.13 7.74
N GLU A 5 -1.23 -19.46 7.86
CA GLU A 5 0.01 -20.21 7.68
C GLU A 5 0.39 -20.40 6.21
N ASN A 6 -0.58 -20.62 5.33
CA ASN A 6 -0.36 -20.95 3.93
C ASN A 6 -0.57 -19.78 2.98
N LEU A 7 -1.55 -18.90 3.27
CA LEU A 7 -1.92 -17.77 2.41
C LEU A 7 -1.50 -16.43 3.02
N LEU A 8 -0.87 -16.45 4.20
CA LEU A 8 -0.34 -15.31 4.96
C LEU A 8 -1.40 -14.25 5.33
N ASN A 9 -2.68 -14.56 5.16
CA ASN A 9 -3.79 -13.64 5.38
C ASN A 9 -4.94 -14.32 6.12
N SER A 10 -5.75 -13.50 6.81
CA SER A 10 -7.08 -13.90 7.27
C SER A 10 -8.07 -13.83 6.11
N PRO A 11 -9.03 -14.78 5.97
CA PRO A 11 -9.83 -14.91 4.74
C PRO A 11 -10.90 -13.82 4.52
N GLY A 12 -11.09 -12.89 5.44
CA GLY A 12 -12.11 -11.84 5.30
C GLY A 12 -11.85 -10.93 4.09
N ASN A 13 -12.87 -10.45 3.43
CA ASN A 13 -12.86 -9.40 2.39
C ASN A 13 -12.00 -9.65 1.13
N PHE A 14 -11.49 -10.84 0.90
CA PHE A 14 -10.73 -11.20 -0.30
C PHE A 14 -11.60 -11.85 -1.38
N THR A 15 -11.08 -11.97 -2.60
CA THR A 15 -11.80 -12.50 -3.76
C THR A 15 -12.33 -13.91 -3.51
N ALA A 16 -11.56 -14.79 -2.88
CA ALA A 16 -12.01 -16.15 -2.54
C ALA A 16 -13.26 -16.14 -1.66
N SER A 17 -13.31 -15.32 -0.63
CA SER A 17 -14.47 -15.19 0.26
C SER A 17 -15.67 -14.51 -0.44
N LYS A 18 -15.43 -13.55 -1.32
CA LYS A 18 -16.47 -12.89 -2.13
C LYS A 18 -17.09 -13.88 -3.12
N LEU A 19 -16.28 -14.74 -3.75
CA LEU A 19 -16.76 -15.78 -4.64
C LEU A 19 -17.59 -16.83 -3.88
N ALA A 20 -17.17 -17.20 -2.67
CA ALA A 20 -17.96 -18.06 -1.79
C ALA A 20 -19.30 -17.43 -1.41
N TRP A 21 -19.30 -16.12 -1.13
CA TRP A 21 -20.53 -15.36 -0.86
C TRP A 21 -21.47 -15.36 -2.07
N VAL A 22 -20.94 -15.11 -3.28
CA VAL A 22 -21.74 -15.16 -4.53
C VAL A 22 -22.34 -16.55 -4.72
N LYS A 23 -21.56 -17.61 -4.48
CA LYS A 23 -22.09 -18.98 -4.56
C LYS A 23 -23.25 -19.22 -3.62
N GLN A 24 -23.15 -18.73 -2.38
CA GLN A 24 -24.15 -18.95 -1.34
C GLN A 24 -25.40 -18.08 -1.52
N ASN A 25 -25.23 -16.82 -1.92
CA ASN A 25 -26.31 -15.83 -1.92
C ASN A 25 -26.88 -15.56 -3.32
N GLU A 26 -26.09 -15.81 -4.37
CA GLU A 26 -26.43 -15.56 -5.78
C GLU A 26 -26.18 -16.82 -6.64
N PRO A 27 -26.74 -18.02 -6.29
CA PRO A 27 -26.40 -19.28 -6.95
C PRO A 27 -26.71 -19.28 -8.45
N HIS A 28 -27.71 -18.53 -8.89
CA HIS A 28 -28.05 -18.38 -10.31
C HIS A 28 -27.00 -17.59 -11.10
N ILE A 29 -26.26 -16.70 -10.44
CA ILE A 29 -25.09 -16.01 -11.01
C ILE A 29 -23.90 -16.96 -11.01
N TYR A 30 -23.64 -17.60 -9.86
CA TYR A 30 -22.53 -18.54 -9.72
C TYR A 30 -22.53 -19.63 -10.79
N GLN A 31 -23.67 -20.22 -11.10
CA GLN A 31 -23.80 -21.26 -12.13
C GLN A 31 -23.40 -20.80 -13.55
N LYS A 32 -23.38 -19.49 -13.80
CA LYS A 32 -23.00 -18.89 -15.09
C LYS A 32 -21.54 -18.47 -15.14
N ILE A 33 -20.81 -18.56 -14.04
CA ILE A 33 -19.39 -18.17 -13.99
C ILE A 33 -18.60 -19.21 -14.79
N TYR A 34 -17.84 -18.72 -15.78
CA TYR A 34 -16.92 -19.54 -16.55
C TYR A 34 -15.52 -19.56 -15.91
N LYS A 35 -14.99 -18.37 -15.53
CA LYS A 35 -13.72 -18.18 -14.86
C LYS A 35 -13.81 -16.98 -13.93
N PHE A 36 -13.01 -16.96 -12.84
CA PHE A 36 -12.83 -15.74 -12.05
C PHE A 36 -11.53 -15.04 -12.47
N LEU A 37 -11.55 -13.72 -12.47
CA LEU A 37 -10.43 -12.86 -12.83
C LEU A 37 -10.36 -11.67 -11.87
N LEU A 38 -9.15 -11.19 -11.62
CA LEU A 38 -8.94 -9.88 -11.00
C LEU A 38 -9.00 -8.78 -12.08
N PRO A 39 -9.14 -7.50 -11.70
CA PRO A 39 -9.29 -6.41 -12.68
C PRO A 39 -8.21 -6.39 -13.77
N GLY A 40 -6.93 -6.56 -13.41
CA GLY A 40 -5.83 -6.61 -14.38
C GLY A 40 -5.91 -7.80 -15.33
N ASP A 41 -6.36 -8.96 -14.83
CA ASP A 41 -6.58 -10.15 -15.65
C ASP A 41 -7.73 -9.93 -16.64
N TYR A 42 -8.82 -9.29 -16.18
CA TYR A 42 -9.96 -8.99 -17.03
C TYR A 42 -9.60 -8.02 -18.16
N ILE A 43 -8.80 -6.99 -17.89
CA ILE A 43 -8.31 -6.07 -18.93
C ILE A 43 -7.45 -6.82 -19.96
N SER A 44 -6.54 -7.67 -19.48
CA SER A 44 -5.73 -8.52 -20.35
C SER A 44 -6.59 -9.44 -21.23
N TYR A 45 -7.60 -10.08 -20.64
CA TYR A 45 -8.59 -10.89 -21.38
C TYR A 45 -9.32 -10.06 -22.45
N LYS A 46 -9.77 -8.85 -22.12
CA LYS A 46 -10.46 -7.98 -23.10
C LYS A 46 -9.57 -7.60 -24.28
N LEU A 47 -8.28 -7.44 -24.04
CA LEU A 47 -7.30 -7.10 -25.09
C LEU A 47 -6.92 -8.32 -25.94
N SER A 48 -6.77 -9.50 -25.33
CA SER A 48 -6.22 -10.68 -25.99
C SER A 48 -7.26 -11.73 -26.38
N GLY A 49 -8.32 -11.88 -25.58
CA GLY A 49 -9.23 -13.02 -25.60
C GLY A 49 -8.74 -14.22 -24.78
N GLU A 50 -7.54 -14.16 -24.22
CA GLU A 50 -6.94 -15.23 -23.41
C GLU A 50 -7.20 -15.04 -21.93
N ILE A 51 -7.51 -16.13 -21.21
CA ILE A 51 -7.85 -16.11 -19.78
C ILE A 51 -6.68 -16.64 -18.98
N SER A 52 -5.98 -15.74 -18.29
CA SER A 52 -4.85 -16.09 -17.43
C SER A 52 -4.74 -15.13 -16.25
N SER A 53 -4.01 -15.53 -15.23
CA SER A 53 -3.63 -14.70 -14.06
C SER A 53 -2.16 -14.91 -13.74
N THR A 54 -1.65 -14.12 -12.79
CA THR A 54 -0.27 -14.21 -12.30
C THR A 54 -0.25 -14.65 -10.84
N ILE A 55 0.89 -15.13 -10.34
CA ILE A 55 1.02 -15.51 -8.92
C ILE A 55 0.70 -14.33 -7.99
N ASN A 56 1.18 -13.11 -8.30
CA ASN A 56 0.86 -11.94 -7.50
C ASN A 56 -0.64 -11.63 -7.51
N GLY A 57 -1.31 -11.68 -8.67
CA GLY A 57 -2.77 -11.54 -8.76
C GLY A 57 -3.51 -12.60 -7.94
N LEU A 58 -3.16 -13.88 -8.10
CA LEU A 58 -3.77 -14.97 -7.32
C LEU A 58 -3.56 -14.79 -5.81
N SER A 59 -2.38 -14.31 -5.38
CA SER A 59 -2.11 -14.07 -3.97
C SER A 59 -2.99 -12.96 -3.38
N GLU A 60 -3.26 -11.90 -4.14
CA GLU A 60 -4.19 -10.83 -3.74
C GLU A 60 -5.64 -11.34 -3.62
N GLY A 61 -6.01 -12.36 -4.40
CA GLY A 61 -7.30 -13.03 -4.31
C GLY A 61 -7.40 -14.08 -3.20
N MET A 62 -6.30 -14.41 -2.53
CA MET A 62 -6.12 -15.57 -1.63
C MET A 62 -6.26 -16.92 -2.33
N PHE A 63 -5.79 -17.03 -3.56
CA PHE A 63 -5.78 -18.27 -4.34
C PHE A 63 -4.38 -18.89 -4.48
N TRP A 64 -3.34 -18.31 -3.85
CA TRP A 64 -1.97 -18.83 -3.89
C TRP A 64 -1.52 -19.34 -2.54
N ASP A 65 -1.10 -20.61 -2.47
CA ASP A 65 -0.53 -21.24 -1.28
C ASP A 65 0.98 -21.06 -1.30
N PHE A 66 1.49 -20.16 -0.49
CA PHE A 66 2.92 -19.83 -0.41
C PHE A 66 3.77 -20.95 0.15
N LYS A 67 3.19 -21.79 1.01
CA LYS A 67 3.88 -22.91 1.61
C LYS A 67 4.06 -24.06 0.63
N GLU A 68 2.99 -24.37 -0.12
CA GLU A 68 2.99 -25.45 -1.11
C GLU A 68 3.43 -24.98 -2.50
N ASN A 69 3.61 -23.66 -2.68
CA ASN A 69 3.98 -22.99 -3.94
C ASN A 69 3.08 -23.40 -5.12
N LYS A 70 1.78 -23.34 -4.91
CA LYS A 70 0.75 -23.70 -5.89
C LYS A 70 -0.56 -23.00 -5.61
N THR A 71 -1.56 -23.17 -6.46
CA THR A 71 -2.93 -22.71 -6.19
C THR A 71 -3.48 -23.33 -4.92
N ALA A 72 -4.25 -22.53 -4.16
CA ALA A 72 -4.87 -22.93 -2.90
C ALA A 72 -6.15 -23.76 -3.14
N ASP A 73 -6.02 -24.89 -3.83
CA ASP A 73 -7.15 -25.76 -4.22
C ASP A 73 -7.95 -26.21 -2.99
N TRP A 74 -7.27 -26.49 -1.87
CA TRP A 74 -7.91 -26.83 -0.61
C TRP A 74 -8.88 -25.72 -0.09
N LEU A 75 -8.66 -24.44 -0.43
CA LEU A 75 -9.56 -23.34 -0.05
C LEU A 75 -10.79 -23.32 -0.96
N LEU A 76 -10.61 -23.59 -2.25
CA LEU A 76 -11.72 -23.75 -3.20
C LEU A 76 -12.58 -24.94 -2.80
N ASP A 77 -11.97 -26.08 -2.47
CA ASP A 77 -12.66 -27.28 -1.98
C ASP A 77 -13.44 -27.01 -0.69
N TYR A 78 -12.83 -26.26 0.27
CA TYR A 78 -13.52 -25.87 1.52
C TYR A 78 -14.77 -25.03 1.26
N TYR A 79 -14.75 -24.14 0.26
CA TYR A 79 -15.91 -23.36 -0.16
C TYR A 79 -16.79 -24.11 -1.18
N ASN A 80 -16.45 -25.34 -1.53
CA ASN A 80 -17.07 -26.11 -2.63
C ASN A 80 -17.10 -25.33 -3.95
N ILE A 81 -16.09 -24.53 -4.25
CA ILE A 81 -15.92 -23.82 -5.51
C ILE A 81 -15.28 -24.76 -6.52
N ASP A 82 -15.81 -24.80 -7.74
CA ASP A 82 -15.25 -25.63 -8.81
C ASP A 82 -13.84 -25.16 -9.19
N ASN A 83 -12.88 -26.08 -9.09
CA ASN A 83 -11.50 -25.84 -9.46
C ASN A 83 -11.30 -25.45 -10.93
N ASN A 84 -12.24 -25.81 -11.81
CA ASN A 84 -12.23 -25.41 -13.22
C ASN A 84 -12.47 -23.91 -13.42
N LEU A 85 -12.94 -23.18 -12.41
CA LEU A 85 -13.11 -21.72 -12.49
C LEU A 85 -11.78 -20.95 -12.41
N LYS A 86 -10.66 -21.62 -12.05
CA LYS A 86 -9.33 -20.99 -12.00
C LYS A 86 -8.85 -20.59 -13.40
N PRO A 87 -8.25 -19.39 -13.56
CA PRO A 87 -7.50 -19.06 -14.77
C PRO A 87 -6.19 -19.85 -14.86
N ASP A 88 -5.61 -19.93 -16.04
CA ASP A 88 -4.24 -20.42 -16.23
C ASP A 88 -3.23 -19.45 -15.62
N ILE A 89 -2.07 -19.97 -15.19
CA ILE A 89 -1.03 -19.14 -14.54
C ILE A 89 0.02 -18.78 -15.59
N VAL A 90 0.35 -17.49 -15.65
CA VAL A 90 1.43 -16.95 -16.47
C VAL A 90 2.40 -16.14 -15.62
N GLU A 91 3.65 -16.05 -16.05
CA GLU A 91 4.67 -15.27 -15.36
C GLU A 91 4.55 -13.78 -15.68
N ASN A 92 4.85 -12.92 -14.68
CA ASN A 92 5.04 -11.50 -14.94
C ASN A 92 6.35 -11.25 -15.71
N PHE A 93 6.38 -10.17 -16.46
CA PHE A 93 7.52 -9.71 -17.27
C PHE A 93 7.88 -10.60 -18.45
N ASN A 94 7.04 -11.59 -18.78
CA ASN A 94 7.13 -12.41 -19.98
C ASN A 94 5.97 -12.13 -20.92
N ASP A 95 6.03 -12.59 -22.17
CA ASP A 95 4.92 -12.51 -23.11
C ASP A 95 3.77 -13.39 -22.61
N GLN A 96 2.81 -12.77 -21.93
CA GLN A 96 1.68 -13.46 -21.30
C GLN A 96 0.59 -13.82 -22.31
N CYS A 97 0.34 -12.92 -23.24
CA CYS A 97 -0.60 -13.02 -24.34
C CYS A 97 -0.39 -11.85 -25.31
N TYR A 98 -1.17 -11.81 -26.39
CA TYR A 98 -1.02 -10.79 -27.44
C TYR A 98 -2.34 -10.10 -27.74
N VAL A 99 -2.28 -8.81 -28.12
CA VAL A 99 -3.46 -8.05 -28.54
C VAL A 99 -4.10 -8.74 -29.74
N SER A 100 -5.36 -9.17 -29.61
CA SER A 100 -6.16 -9.83 -30.62
C SER A 100 -6.66 -8.85 -31.67
N SER A 101 -7.23 -9.37 -32.80
CA SER A 101 -7.90 -8.53 -33.80
C SER A 101 -9.01 -7.69 -33.15
N LYS A 102 -9.84 -8.31 -32.31
CA LYS A 102 -10.92 -7.63 -31.60
C LYS A 102 -10.39 -6.56 -30.63
N GLY A 103 -9.35 -6.88 -29.84
CA GLY A 103 -8.71 -5.90 -28.95
C GLY A 103 -8.12 -4.72 -29.72
N SER A 104 -7.54 -4.96 -30.89
CA SER A 104 -7.04 -3.93 -31.81
C SER A 104 -8.16 -3.02 -32.32
N GLU A 105 -9.27 -3.58 -32.75
CA GLU A 105 -10.44 -2.82 -33.24
C GLU A 105 -11.07 -1.95 -32.12
N GLU A 106 -11.19 -2.48 -30.91
CA GLU A 106 -11.81 -1.78 -29.76
C GLU A 106 -10.93 -0.68 -29.18
N THR A 107 -9.59 -0.78 -29.29
CA THR A 107 -8.66 0.11 -28.58
C THR A 107 -7.76 0.95 -29.48
N GLY A 108 -7.62 0.58 -30.75
CA GLY A 108 -6.65 1.19 -31.67
C GLY A 108 -5.21 0.71 -31.46
N LEU A 109 -4.94 -0.19 -30.52
CA LEU A 109 -3.62 -0.81 -30.34
C LEU A 109 -3.31 -1.72 -31.53
N GLN A 110 -2.04 -1.81 -31.93
CA GLN A 110 -1.64 -2.72 -33.00
C GLN A 110 -1.86 -4.18 -32.58
N LYS A 111 -2.48 -4.99 -33.44
CA LYS A 111 -2.59 -6.44 -33.25
C LYS A 111 -1.21 -7.07 -33.08
N GLY A 112 -1.13 -8.02 -32.15
CA GLY A 112 0.11 -8.78 -31.90
C GLY A 112 1.08 -8.08 -30.95
N ILE A 113 0.74 -6.91 -30.39
CA ILE A 113 1.54 -6.33 -29.29
C ILE A 113 1.49 -7.29 -28.09
N PRO A 114 2.64 -7.66 -27.49
CA PRO A 114 2.67 -8.51 -26.31
C PRO A 114 2.16 -7.77 -25.08
N ILE A 115 1.35 -8.46 -24.27
CA ILE A 115 0.97 -8.05 -22.92
C ILE A 115 1.89 -8.77 -21.95
N LYS A 116 2.74 -8.04 -21.22
CA LYS A 116 3.88 -8.61 -20.46
C LYS A 116 3.79 -8.45 -18.97
N TYR A 117 2.97 -7.51 -18.51
CA TYR A 117 2.92 -7.13 -17.10
C TYR A 117 1.50 -6.81 -16.63
N ARG A 118 1.17 -7.29 -15.44
CA ARG A 118 -0.01 -6.89 -14.68
C ARG A 118 0.24 -7.13 -13.20
N ALA A 119 -0.33 -6.28 -12.37
CA ALA A 119 -0.25 -6.38 -10.91
C ALA A 119 -1.43 -5.64 -10.28
N GLY A 120 -1.66 -5.86 -9.00
CA GLY A 120 -2.48 -4.97 -8.18
C GLY A 120 -1.84 -3.59 -8.04
N ASP A 121 -2.62 -2.61 -7.59
CA ASP A 121 -2.18 -1.21 -7.50
C ASP A 121 -1.00 -1.02 -6.54
N GLN A 122 -1.00 -1.67 -5.39
CA GLN A 122 0.05 -1.48 -4.38
C GLN A 122 1.39 -2.14 -4.75
N PRO A 123 1.45 -3.40 -5.21
CA PRO A 123 2.69 -3.96 -5.74
C PRO A 123 3.24 -3.18 -6.92
N ASN A 124 2.36 -2.70 -7.83
CA ASN A 124 2.76 -1.86 -8.95
C ASN A 124 3.32 -0.51 -8.49
N ASN A 125 2.67 0.15 -7.52
CA ASN A 125 3.15 1.41 -6.97
C ASN A 125 4.52 1.23 -6.30
N ALA A 126 4.72 0.16 -5.54
CA ALA A 126 6.01 -0.16 -4.93
C ALA A 126 7.12 -0.33 -5.99
N MET A 127 6.85 -1.08 -7.06
CA MET A 127 7.78 -1.20 -8.19
C MET A 127 8.05 0.16 -8.85
N THR A 128 7.02 0.98 -9.04
CA THR A 128 7.15 2.33 -9.60
C THR A 128 8.09 3.21 -8.79
N LEU A 129 8.05 3.09 -7.46
CA LEU A 129 8.93 3.77 -6.52
C LEU A 129 10.27 3.05 -6.32
N ASN A 130 10.62 2.12 -7.19
CA ASN A 130 11.87 1.35 -7.11
C ASN A 130 12.03 0.51 -5.81
N VAL A 131 10.92 0.10 -5.21
CA VAL A 131 10.90 -0.79 -4.04
C VAL A 131 10.88 -2.23 -4.54
N LEU A 132 12.06 -2.87 -4.54
CA LEU A 132 12.32 -4.18 -5.18
C LEU A 132 13.07 -5.16 -4.28
N ASN A 133 13.58 -4.72 -3.12
CA ASN A 133 14.44 -5.52 -2.26
C ASN A 133 13.90 -5.62 -0.82
N VAL A 134 14.34 -6.67 -0.12
CA VAL A 134 14.00 -6.88 1.30
C VAL A 134 14.45 -5.70 2.17
N GLY A 135 13.54 -5.20 3.00
CA GLY A 135 13.76 -4.06 3.89
C GLY A 135 13.36 -2.71 3.28
N GLU A 136 13.01 -2.65 2.00
CA GLU A 136 12.50 -1.44 1.38
C GLU A 136 10.99 -1.28 1.60
N VAL A 137 10.54 -0.02 1.72
CA VAL A 137 9.14 0.33 1.97
C VAL A 137 8.68 1.38 0.95
N ALA A 138 7.57 1.13 0.28
CA ALA A 138 6.84 2.16 -0.45
C ALA A 138 5.82 2.81 0.48
N ALA A 139 5.87 4.13 0.61
CA ALA A 139 4.91 4.92 1.39
C ALA A 139 4.08 5.81 0.47
N THR A 140 2.77 5.82 0.68
CA THR A 140 1.83 6.67 -0.07
C THR A 140 0.98 7.47 0.91
N GLY A 141 0.92 8.78 0.74
CA GLY A 141 0.20 9.70 1.62
C GLY A 141 -0.92 10.47 0.91
N GLY A 142 -1.86 9.74 0.30
CA GLY A 142 -3.04 10.32 -0.35
C GLY A 142 -4.20 10.60 0.61
N THR A 143 -5.44 10.46 0.15
CA THR A 143 -6.65 10.51 0.99
C THR A 143 -6.52 9.58 2.19
N SER A 144 -6.07 8.36 1.94
CA SER A 144 -5.60 7.37 2.92
C SER A 144 -4.09 7.23 2.82
N GLY A 145 -3.46 6.71 3.87
CA GLY A 145 -2.05 6.37 3.89
C GLY A 145 -1.82 4.88 3.65
N VAL A 146 -0.68 4.54 3.07
CA VAL A 146 -0.26 3.16 2.85
C VAL A 146 1.23 3.00 3.15
N LEU A 147 1.57 1.91 3.81
CA LEU A 147 2.92 1.37 3.88
C LEU A 147 2.92 -0.01 3.20
N TYR A 148 3.78 -0.20 2.22
CA TYR A 148 3.98 -1.46 1.53
C TYR A 148 5.44 -1.88 1.67
N ALA A 149 5.72 -2.87 2.53
CA ALA A 149 7.05 -3.27 2.97
C ALA A 149 7.44 -4.63 2.36
N LEU A 150 8.65 -4.76 1.82
CA LEU A 150 9.12 -5.99 1.21
C LEU A 150 9.93 -6.87 2.17
N THR A 151 9.54 -8.13 2.28
CA THR A 151 10.20 -9.17 3.07
C THR A 151 10.32 -10.47 2.27
N ASP A 152 11.24 -11.33 2.65
CA ASP A 152 11.36 -12.72 2.19
C ASP A 152 10.74 -13.73 3.18
N SER A 153 10.16 -13.22 4.27
CA SER A 153 9.54 -14.07 5.30
C SER A 153 8.14 -14.51 4.89
N LEU A 154 7.96 -15.83 4.78
CA LEU A 154 6.64 -16.46 4.59
C LEU A 154 5.87 -16.65 5.92
N LYS A 155 6.04 -15.72 6.87
CA LYS A 155 5.36 -15.73 8.17
C LYS A 155 4.79 -14.35 8.46
N SER A 156 3.58 -14.32 9.02
CA SER A 156 2.98 -13.10 9.54
C SER A 156 2.33 -13.36 10.90
N LYS A 157 2.73 -12.58 11.90
CA LYS A 157 2.10 -12.55 13.22
C LYS A 157 0.92 -11.59 13.26
N GLU A 158 0.90 -10.63 12.34
CA GLU A 158 -0.03 -9.51 12.27
C GLU A 158 -1.04 -9.63 11.12
N SER A 159 -1.37 -10.85 10.71
CA SER A 159 -2.27 -11.13 9.57
C SER A 159 -3.70 -10.55 9.71
N LEU A 160 -4.09 -10.08 10.90
CA LEU A 160 -5.33 -9.33 11.11
C LEU A 160 -5.18 -7.85 10.78
N ARG A 161 -3.97 -7.29 10.96
CA ARG A 161 -3.66 -5.87 10.73
C ARG A 161 -2.96 -5.60 9.41
N LEU A 162 -2.25 -6.60 8.86
CA LEU A 162 -1.52 -6.53 7.60
C LEU A 162 -2.15 -7.43 6.55
N ASN A 163 -2.05 -7.04 5.28
CA ASN A 163 -2.24 -7.94 4.14
C ASN A 163 -0.87 -8.33 3.57
N ASN A 164 -0.75 -9.57 3.13
CA ASN A 164 0.50 -10.09 2.60
C ASN A 164 0.25 -10.64 1.18
N PHE A 165 1.04 -10.18 0.21
CA PHE A 165 0.87 -10.53 -1.19
C PHE A 165 2.22 -10.89 -1.81
N ALA A 166 2.23 -11.75 -2.82
CA ALA A 166 3.40 -11.91 -3.67
C ALA A 166 3.73 -10.57 -4.34
N HIS A 167 4.98 -10.11 -4.23
CA HIS A 167 5.41 -8.91 -4.94
C HIS A 167 5.51 -9.17 -6.45
N VAL A 168 5.57 -8.11 -7.26
CA VAL A 168 5.58 -8.22 -8.73
C VAL A 168 6.71 -9.10 -9.28
N ASN A 169 7.86 -9.13 -8.60
CA ASN A 169 9.03 -9.95 -8.94
C ASN A 169 9.14 -11.23 -8.07
N TYR A 170 8.02 -11.68 -7.50
CA TYR A 170 7.98 -12.99 -6.82
C TYR A 170 8.23 -14.11 -7.82
N SER A 171 9.10 -15.04 -7.45
CA SER A 171 9.41 -16.24 -8.21
C SER A 171 9.83 -17.37 -7.30
N ASP A 172 10.07 -18.57 -7.85
CA ASP A 172 10.55 -19.71 -7.08
C ASP A 172 11.92 -19.47 -6.43
N SER A 173 12.78 -18.70 -7.11
CA SER A 173 14.11 -18.32 -6.60
C SER A 173 14.09 -17.05 -5.74
N ASN A 174 12.99 -16.29 -5.75
CA ASN A 174 12.89 -14.99 -5.07
C ASN A 174 11.51 -14.83 -4.41
N LYS A 175 11.34 -15.34 -3.20
CA LYS A 175 10.08 -15.37 -2.45
C LYS A 175 9.75 -14.02 -1.82
N LEU A 176 9.69 -12.94 -2.61
CA LEU A 176 9.38 -11.60 -2.10
C LEU A 176 7.88 -11.42 -1.81
N ILE A 177 7.59 -11.03 -0.58
CA ILE A 177 6.26 -10.75 -0.06
C ILE A 177 6.15 -9.26 0.25
N GLY A 178 5.11 -8.61 -0.25
CA GLY A 178 4.71 -7.28 0.17
C GLY A 178 3.75 -7.32 1.34
N LYS A 179 4.12 -6.70 2.45
CA LYS A 179 3.27 -6.49 3.63
C LYS A 179 2.60 -5.13 3.51
N LEU A 180 1.29 -5.13 3.35
CA LEU A 180 0.48 -3.93 3.17
C LEU A 180 -0.20 -3.53 4.48
N LEU A 181 0.02 -2.29 4.92
CA LEU A 181 -0.70 -1.63 6.00
C LEU A 181 -1.42 -0.39 5.45
N CYS A 182 -2.73 -0.30 5.70
CA CYS A 182 -3.53 0.87 5.35
C CYS A 182 -3.79 1.74 6.59
N ILE A 183 -3.81 3.05 6.37
CA ILE A 183 -4.14 4.11 7.34
C ILE A 183 -5.28 4.90 6.71
N ASN A 184 -6.52 4.70 7.16
CA ASN A 184 -7.68 5.33 6.53
C ASN A 184 -7.75 6.83 6.79
N GLY A 185 -7.34 7.25 7.98
CA GLY A 185 -7.30 8.65 8.39
C GLY A 185 -5.95 9.30 8.10
N ALA A 186 -5.71 9.73 6.86
CA ALA A 186 -4.48 10.43 6.48
C ALA A 186 -4.79 11.80 5.84
N GLY A 187 -4.53 11.99 4.56
CA GLY A 187 -4.72 13.27 3.88
C GLY A 187 -6.15 13.80 3.90
N ILE A 188 -7.14 12.93 4.06
CA ILE A 188 -8.55 13.34 4.24
C ILE A 188 -8.73 14.26 5.45
N GLN A 189 -8.03 13.97 6.55
CA GLN A 189 -8.06 14.78 7.76
C GLN A 189 -7.42 16.16 7.51
N TYR A 190 -6.28 16.21 6.80
CA TYR A 190 -5.63 17.47 6.47
C TYR A 190 -6.47 18.32 5.49
N LYS A 191 -7.16 17.66 4.54
CA LYS A 191 -8.14 18.30 3.66
C LYS A 191 -9.33 18.87 4.45
N TRP A 192 -9.82 18.14 5.45
CA TRP A 192 -10.89 18.62 6.31
C TRP A 192 -10.47 19.88 7.08
N ILE A 193 -9.27 19.91 7.66
CA ILE A 193 -8.69 21.09 8.33
C ILE A 193 -8.55 22.26 7.34
N LYS A 194 -8.08 22.02 6.11
CA LYS A 194 -8.01 23.04 5.07
C LYS A 194 -9.36 23.73 4.86
N ASN A 195 -10.41 22.94 4.72
CA ASN A 195 -11.76 23.45 4.51
C ASN A 195 -12.30 24.22 5.75
N LEU A 196 -12.08 23.66 6.95
CA LEU A 196 -12.50 24.25 8.22
C LEU A 196 -11.88 25.64 8.44
N THR A 197 -10.60 25.79 8.10
CA THR A 197 -9.86 27.06 8.29
C THR A 197 -9.91 27.99 7.08
N SER A 198 -10.62 27.59 6.01
CA SER A 198 -10.71 28.35 4.75
C SER A 198 -9.33 28.65 4.14
N ALA A 199 -8.32 27.77 4.36
CA ALA A 199 -7.01 27.93 3.77
C ALA A 199 -7.08 27.74 2.24
N LYS A 200 -6.39 28.60 1.48
CA LYS A 200 -6.46 28.57 0.01
C LYS A 200 -5.77 27.32 -0.55
N GLU A 201 -4.58 27.01 -0.06
CA GLU A 201 -3.74 25.94 -0.57
C GLU A 201 -2.90 25.26 0.53
N TYR A 202 -2.45 24.04 0.26
CA TYR A 202 -1.66 23.26 1.21
C TYR A 202 -0.26 23.86 1.46
N GLY A 203 0.32 24.56 0.47
CA GLY A 203 1.60 25.27 0.63
C GLY A 203 1.55 26.32 1.73
N GLU A 204 0.47 27.14 1.78
CA GLU A 204 0.24 28.11 2.86
C GLU A 204 0.16 27.41 4.22
N MET A 205 -0.61 26.32 4.31
CA MET A 205 -0.76 25.57 5.56
C MET A 205 0.57 24.98 6.03
N ASN A 206 1.37 24.40 5.11
CA ASN A 206 2.66 23.81 5.42
C ASN A 206 3.67 24.86 5.90
N ASN A 207 3.70 26.04 5.26
CA ASN A 207 4.55 27.14 5.67
C ASN A 207 4.21 27.65 7.09
N LEU A 208 2.93 27.87 7.36
CA LEU A 208 2.47 28.25 8.70
C LEU A 208 2.72 27.17 9.75
N ALA A 209 2.59 25.89 9.39
CA ALA A 209 2.93 24.77 10.28
C ALA A 209 4.40 24.75 10.64
N SER A 210 5.30 25.11 9.71
CA SER A 210 6.75 25.12 9.93
C SER A 210 7.23 26.17 10.92
N GLU A 211 6.44 27.22 11.15
CA GLU A 211 6.72 28.27 12.16
C GLU A 211 6.52 27.76 13.61
N VAL A 212 5.78 26.68 13.79
CA VAL A 212 5.47 26.10 15.09
C VAL A 212 6.51 25.03 15.46
N LYS A 213 6.94 24.99 16.71
CA LYS A 213 7.90 23.99 17.21
C LYS A 213 7.29 22.57 17.16
N VAL A 214 8.17 21.57 17.06
CA VAL A 214 7.82 20.14 17.16
C VAL A 214 6.97 19.89 18.39
N GLY A 215 5.92 19.07 18.26
CA GLY A 215 4.96 18.75 19.32
C GLY A 215 3.86 19.81 19.50
N SER A 216 3.79 20.85 18.63
CA SER A 216 2.65 21.80 18.56
C SER A 216 2.22 22.36 19.91
N ASN A 217 3.17 22.67 20.82
CA ASN A 217 2.90 23.11 22.19
C ASN A 217 1.95 22.15 22.96
N GLY A 218 2.03 20.85 22.69
CA GLY A 218 1.24 19.81 23.37
C GLY A 218 -0.14 19.54 22.76
N LEU A 219 -0.53 20.23 21.66
CA LEU A 219 -1.73 19.89 20.89
C LEU A 219 -1.50 18.58 20.15
N LEU A 220 -2.37 17.59 20.37
CA LEU A 220 -2.32 16.29 19.70
C LEU A 220 -3.52 16.11 18.78
N VAL A 221 -3.28 15.58 17.59
CA VAL A 221 -4.32 15.24 16.60
C VAL A 221 -4.24 13.77 16.27
N TYR A 222 -5.40 13.09 16.33
CA TYR A 222 -5.60 11.71 15.92
C TYR A 222 -6.46 11.71 14.66
N PRO A 223 -5.91 11.32 13.48
CA PRO A 223 -6.56 11.61 12.19
C PRO A 223 -7.59 10.54 11.76
N PHE A 224 -8.05 9.67 12.65
CA PHE A 224 -8.77 8.43 12.35
C PHE A 224 -10.27 8.59 12.12
N GLY A 225 -10.69 9.71 11.53
CA GLY A 225 -12.10 10.04 11.26
C GLY A 225 -12.64 9.55 9.91
N ASN A 226 -11.98 8.58 9.27
CA ASN A 226 -12.40 8.02 7.98
C ASN A 226 -12.85 6.55 8.10
N GLY A 227 -13.59 6.25 9.17
CA GLY A 227 -14.08 4.91 9.48
C GLY A 227 -13.09 4.07 10.31
N SER A 228 -13.34 2.78 10.36
CA SER A 228 -12.54 1.87 11.19
C SER A 228 -11.13 1.68 10.64
N GLU A 229 -10.15 1.60 11.56
CA GLU A 229 -8.74 1.40 11.24
C GLU A 229 -8.34 -0.08 11.43
N ARG A 230 -7.87 -0.70 10.37
CA ARG A 230 -7.39 -2.07 10.44
C ARG A 230 -6.19 -2.23 11.35
N MET A 231 -5.30 -1.24 11.42
CA MET A 231 -4.17 -1.24 12.35
C MET A 231 -4.58 -1.24 13.83
N PHE A 232 -5.86 -0.93 14.14
CA PHE A 232 -6.47 -1.02 15.46
C PHE A 232 -7.48 -2.19 15.57
N ASN A 233 -7.28 -3.26 14.78
CA ASN A 233 -8.19 -4.41 14.73
C ASN A 233 -9.64 -4.01 14.36
N ASN A 234 -9.77 -3.10 13.39
CA ASN A 234 -11.03 -2.54 12.88
C ASN A 234 -11.83 -1.71 13.92
N LYS A 235 -11.17 -1.15 14.94
CA LYS A 235 -11.83 -0.16 15.80
C LYS A 235 -12.05 1.14 15.01
N ASP A 236 -13.20 1.76 15.20
CA ASP A 236 -13.51 3.13 14.78
C ASP A 236 -13.40 4.03 15.99
N ILE A 237 -12.39 4.90 16.01
CA ILE A 237 -12.11 5.80 17.13
C ILE A 237 -12.35 7.28 16.77
N GLY A 238 -12.65 7.55 15.53
CA GLY A 238 -12.89 8.90 15.04
C GLY A 238 -11.65 9.81 15.04
N THR A 239 -11.83 11.04 14.58
CA THR A 239 -10.83 12.10 14.73
C THR A 239 -10.94 12.71 16.13
N CYS A 240 -9.79 12.92 16.79
CA CYS A 240 -9.75 13.55 18.10
C CYS A 240 -8.67 14.64 18.17
N PHE A 241 -9.01 15.75 18.79
CA PHE A 241 -8.09 16.84 19.18
C PHE A 241 -7.94 16.83 20.68
N LYS A 242 -6.73 16.61 21.17
CA LYS A 242 -6.46 16.53 22.63
C LYS A 242 -5.56 17.68 23.06
N ASN A 243 -5.78 18.18 24.25
CA ASN A 243 -5.05 19.30 24.86
C ASN A 243 -5.17 20.62 24.09
N LEU A 244 -6.24 20.81 23.31
CA LEU A 244 -6.51 22.08 22.66
C LEU A 244 -6.74 23.17 23.72
N ASN A 245 -5.88 24.20 23.74
CA ASN A 245 -5.97 25.35 24.63
C ASN A 245 -6.24 26.61 23.78
N LEU A 246 -7.40 27.22 23.96
CA LEU A 246 -7.88 28.34 23.14
C LEU A 246 -7.09 29.65 23.36
N ASN A 247 -6.27 29.73 24.40
CA ASN A 247 -5.46 30.91 24.69
C ASN A 247 -4.08 30.89 24.00
N ILE A 248 -3.59 29.71 23.60
CA ILE A 248 -2.23 29.57 23.04
C ILE A 248 -2.19 28.93 21.66
N HIS A 249 -3.18 28.07 21.33
CA HIS A 249 -3.19 27.40 20.05
C HIS A 249 -3.94 28.21 18.99
N SER A 250 -3.28 28.39 17.86
CA SER A 250 -3.80 29.07 16.67
C SER A 250 -3.94 28.06 15.50
N LYS A 251 -4.35 28.55 14.31
CA LYS A 251 -4.44 27.71 13.12
C LYS A 251 -3.10 27.09 12.72
N GLN A 252 -1.96 27.77 12.97
CA GLN A 252 -0.62 27.23 12.70
C GLN A 252 -0.35 25.97 13.53
N HIS A 253 -0.71 25.99 14.82
CA HIS A 253 -0.59 24.83 15.71
C HIS A 253 -1.48 23.68 15.24
N LEU A 254 -2.71 23.99 14.77
CA LEU A 254 -3.61 22.99 14.25
C LEU A 254 -3.06 22.32 12.97
N TYR A 255 -2.45 23.10 12.08
CA TYR A 255 -1.80 22.56 10.87
C TYR A 255 -0.62 21.69 11.24
N ARG A 256 0.24 22.15 12.14
CA ARG A 256 1.40 21.38 12.62
C ARG A 256 0.97 20.08 13.29
N ALA A 257 0.09 20.14 14.27
CA ALA A 257 -0.40 18.96 14.99
C ALA A 257 -1.10 17.96 14.07
N SER A 258 -1.78 18.44 13.02
CA SER A 258 -2.42 17.57 12.02
C SER A 258 -1.39 16.82 11.18
N LEU A 259 -0.37 17.50 10.67
CA LEU A 259 0.72 16.84 9.92
C LEU A 259 1.49 15.87 10.80
N GLU A 260 1.81 16.26 12.04
CA GLU A 260 2.48 15.39 13.01
C GLU A 260 1.61 14.16 13.35
N GLY A 261 0.32 14.34 13.62
CA GLY A 261 -0.59 13.23 13.92
C GLY A 261 -0.71 12.22 12.77
N ILE A 262 -0.73 12.69 11.53
CA ILE A 262 -0.71 11.81 10.36
C ILE A 262 0.68 11.13 10.23
N ALA A 263 1.78 11.85 10.37
CA ALA A 263 3.13 11.29 10.33
C ALA A 263 3.32 10.23 11.43
N PHE A 264 2.85 10.50 12.64
CA PHE A 264 2.88 9.55 13.77
C PHE A 264 2.03 8.30 13.51
N SER A 265 0.95 8.40 12.72
CA SER A 265 0.18 7.24 12.30
C SER A 265 0.99 6.32 11.36
N PHE A 266 1.81 6.89 10.45
CA PHE A 266 2.74 6.13 9.63
C PHE A 266 3.83 5.46 10.47
N ILE A 267 4.37 6.16 11.46
CA ILE A 267 5.39 5.62 12.37
C ILE A 267 4.80 4.46 13.20
N TYR A 268 3.58 4.62 13.74
CA TYR A 268 2.88 3.55 14.45
C TYR A 268 2.60 2.34 13.53
N GLY A 269 2.24 2.59 12.27
CA GLY A 269 2.11 1.56 11.25
C GLY A 269 3.43 0.83 10.98
N MET A 270 4.56 1.54 10.97
CA MET A 270 5.89 0.94 10.83
C MET A 270 6.25 0.07 12.04
N GLU A 271 5.88 0.47 13.27
CA GLU A 271 6.06 -0.38 14.45
C GLU A 271 5.29 -1.70 14.34
N ILE A 272 4.09 -1.70 13.75
CA ILE A 272 3.34 -2.93 13.50
C ILE A 272 4.10 -3.85 12.54
N LEU A 273 4.69 -3.29 11.48
CA LEU A 273 5.54 -4.04 10.54
C LEU A 273 6.78 -4.62 11.26
N ILE A 274 7.45 -3.81 12.09
CA ILE A 274 8.62 -4.26 12.88
C ILE A 274 8.22 -5.38 13.85
N ASN A 275 7.07 -5.29 14.51
CA ASN A 275 6.55 -6.35 15.38
C ASN A 275 6.23 -7.65 14.60
N ASP A 276 5.96 -7.53 13.30
CA ASP A 276 5.80 -8.65 12.37
C ASP A 276 7.13 -9.16 11.78
N ASN A 277 8.26 -8.86 12.46
CA ASN A 277 9.63 -9.21 12.10
C ASN A 277 10.13 -8.57 10.78
N PHE A 278 9.64 -7.40 10.44
CA PHE A 278 10.18 -6.61 9.34
C PHE A 278 11.28 -5.67 9.83
N GLU A 279 12.38 -5.57 9.09
CA GLU A 279 13.48 -4.64 9.37
C GLU A 279 13.51 -3.55 8.28
N PRO A 280 13.07 -2.32 8.58
CA PRO A 280 13.08 -1.22 7.61
C PRO A 280 14.52 -0.73 7.36
N LYS A 281 14.92 -0.68 6.09
CA LYS A 281 16.22 -0.14 5.66
C LYS A 281 16.06 1.22 5.00
N LEU A 282 15.06 1.38 4.15
CA LEU A 282 14.83 2.56 3.32
C LEU A 282 13.33 2.73 3.06
N VAL A 283 12.87 3.97 3.08
CA VAL A 283 11.50 4.34 2.70
C VAL A 283 11.54 5.13 1.40
N ARG A 284 10.64 4.81 0.47
CA ARG A 284 10.47 5.55 -0.80
C ARG A 284 9.04 6.03 -0.94
N ALA A 285 8.87 7.24 -1.44
CA ALA A 285 7.55 7.84 -1.64
C ALA A 285 7.52 8.66 -2.94
N GLY A 286 6.31 8.85 -3.48
CA GLY A 286 6.09 9.75 -4.61
C GLY A 286 6.14 11.21 -4.18
N ASN A 287 6.53 12.10 -5.11
CA ASN A 287 6.48 13.55 -4.94
C ASN A 287 5.04 14.06 -5.06
N ASP A 288 4.14 13.50 -4.27
CA ASP A 288 2.73 13.83 -4.32
C ASP A 288 2.11 13.95 -2.92
N ASN A 289 0.94 14.56 -2.85
CA ASN A 289 0.11 14.64 -1.65
C ASN A 289 0.89 15.05 -0.38
N LEU A 290 0.84 14.26 0.68
CA LEU A 290 1.47 14.58 1.98
C LEU A 290 3.00 14.61 1.91
N PHE A 291 3.63 13.82 1.02
CA PHE A 291 5.08 13.79 0.87
C PHE A 291 5.66 15.03 0.17
N GLN A 292 4.82 15.93 -0.36
CA GLN A 292 5.22 17.28 -0.76
C GLN A 292 5.50 18.20 0.46
N SER A 293 5.02 17.84 1.65
CA SER A 293 5.33 18.55 2.88
C SER A 293 6.66 18.09 3.46
N GLU A 294 7.66 18.96 3.46
CA GLU A 294 8.96 18.70 4.10
C GLU A 294 8.82 18.38 5.58
N LEU A 295 7.91 19.09 6.27
CA LEU A 295 7.59 18.83 7.68
C LEU A 295 7.14 17.38 7.89
N PHE A 296 6.24 16.89 7.06
CA PHE A 296 5.72 15.54 7.13
C PHE A 296 6.83 14.50 6.93
N SER A 297 7.61 14.64 5.86
CA SER A 297 8.70 13.73 5.51
C SER A 297 9.82 13.74 6.55
N ASN A 298 10.23 14.93 7.01
CA ASN A 298 11.24 15.09 8.08
C ASN A 298 10.78 14.47 9.41
N THR A 299 9.48 14.59 9.76
CA THR A 299 8.94 13.98 10.98
C THR A 299 9.08 12.45 10.92
N ILE A 300 8.68 11.84 9.82
CA ILE A 300 8.76 10.37 9.64
C ILE A 300 10.22 9.92 9.63
N SER A 301 11.07 10.54 8.79
CA SER A 301 12.49 10.20 8.67
C SER A 301 13.19 10.26 10.03
N THR A 302 12.96 11.35 10.78
CA THR A 302 13.63 11.60 12.06
C THR A 302 13.24 10.60 13.13
N VAL A 303 11.96 10.32 13.30
CA VAL A 303 11.49 9.36 14.33
C VAL A 303 11.89 7.93 13.98
N LEU A 304 11.75 7.54 12.71
CA LEU A 304 12.18 6.20 12.26
C LEU A 304 13.71 6.04 12.26
N GLY A 305 14.47 7.14 12.18
CA GLY A 305 15.91 7.10 12.00
C GLY A 305 16.31 6.47 10.67
N ARG A 306 15.52 6.69 9.62
CA ARG A 306 15.70 6.15 8.27
C ARG A 306 15.50 7.24 7.23
N GLU A 307 16.26 7.14 6.15
CA GLU A 307 16.12 8.00 4.97
C GLU A 307 14.77 7.76 4.27
N ILE A 308 14.20 8.84 3.72
CA ILE A 308 13.05 8.79 2.81
C ILE A 308 13.48 9.36 1.47
N GLU A 309 13.54 8.54 0.44
CA GLU A 309 13.79 8.96 -0.95
C GLU A 309 12.46 9.34 -1.63
N ILE A 310 12.48 10.46 -2.36
CA ILE A 310 11.32 10.97 -3.11
C ILE A 310 11.54 10.78 -4.60
N TYR A 311 10.54 10.21 -5.27
CA TYR A 311 10.54 9.92 -6.70
C TYR A 311 9.42 10.66 -7.43
N ASP A 312 9.70 11.16 -8.64
CA ASP A 312 8.70 11.75 -9.54
C ASP A 312 8.17 10.69 -10.50
N SER A 313 7.23 9.88 -10.02
CA SER A 313 6.66 8.80 -10.82
C SER A 313 5.23 8.51 -10.42
N THR A 314 4.44 7.99 -11.36
CA THR A 314 3.06 7.54 -11.14
C THR A 314 2.93 6.05 -11.41
N GLY A 315 1.93 5.39 -10.79
CA GLY A 315 1.68 3.97 -10.99
C GLY A 315 1.47 3.60 -12.47
N ALA A 316 0.84 4.48 -13.25
CA ALA A 316 0.64 4.27 -14.69
C ALA A 316 1.98 4.28 -15.47
N TYR A 317 2.87 5.21 -15.11
CA TYR A 317 4.20 5.31 -15.72
C TYR A 317 5.07 4.09 -15.37
N GLY A 318 5.02 3.65 -14.10
CA GLY A 318 5.70 2.44 -13.67
C GLY A 318 5.21 1.18 -14.38
N ALA A 319 3.89 1.04 -14.57
CA ALA A 319 3.31 -0.09 -15.29
C ALA A 319 3.73 -0.09 -16.78
N ALA A 320 3.74 1.07 -17.44
CA ALA A 320 4.21 1.20 -18.83
C ALA A 320 5.70 0.83 -18.95
N ARG A 321 6.53 1.28 -18.00
CA ARG A 321 7.94 0.92 -17.94
C ARG A 321 8.13 -0.58 -17.69
N ALA A 322 7.35 -1.15 -16.76
CA ALA A 322 7.38 -2.58 -16.43
C ALA A 322 7.06 -3.46 -17.64
N ALA A 323 6.11 -3.07 -18.48
CA ALA A 323 5.78 -3.78 -19.73
C ALA A 323 6.94 -3.82 -20.73
N GLY A 324 7.91 -2.92 -20.65
CA GLY A 324 9.12 -2.90 -21.47
C GLY A 324 10.28 -3.73 -20.91
N TYR A 325 10.11 -4.38 -19.74
CA TYR A 325 11.15 -5.19 -19.11
C TYR A 325 10.91 -6.68 -19.29
N ASP A 326 11.99 -7.45 -19.26
CA ASP A 326 11.96 -8.91 -19.11
C ASP A 326 12.33 -9.31 -17.67
N SER A 327 12.01 -10.54 -17.28
CA SER A 327 12.13 -11.06 -15.92
C SER A 327 13.58 -11.08 -15.37
N ASN A 328 14.59 -10.86 -16.22
CA ASN A 328 15.98 -11.11 -15.87
C ASN A 328 16.78 -9.85 -15.53
N ASN A 329 16.18 -8.65 -15.59
CA ASN A 329 16.95 -7.40 -15.53
C ASN A 329 16.40 -6.33 -14.57
N PHE A 330 15.95 -6.74 -13.36
CA PHE A 330 15.49 -5.79 -12.33
C PHE A 330 16.56 -4.76 -11.93
N LYS A 331 17.84 -5.12 -12.01
CA LYS A 331 18.91 -4.16 -11.74
C LYS A 331 18.89 -3.00 -12.75
N SER A 332 18.76 -3.29 -14.04
CA SER A 332 18.65 -2.25 -15.07
C SER A 332 17.39 -1.41 -14.92
N TYR A 333 16.27 -2.01 -14.48
CA TYR A 333 15.06 -1.27 -14.14
C TYR A 333 15.33 -0.30 -12.99
N SER A 334 15.90 -0.78 -11.89
CA SER A 334 16.23 0.02 -10.71
C SER A 334 17.17 1.16 -11.04
N ASP A 335 18.26 0.90 -11.76
CA ASP A 335 19.24 1.91 -12.17
C ASP A 335 18.61 3.01 -13.04
N LYS A 336 17.72 2.65 -13.97
CA LYS A 336 16.99 3.63 -14.80
C LYS A 336 15.98 4.43 -13.98
N THR A 337 15.23 3.79 -13.08
CA THR A 337 14.25 4.47 -12.22
C THR A 337 14.96 5.47 -11.32
N THR A 338 16.05 5.08 -10.66
CA THR A 338 16.85 5.99 -9.84
C THR A 338 17.35 7.18 -10.66
N ARG A 339 17.92 6.93 -11.83
CA ARG A 339 18.49 7.99 -12.67
C ARG A 339 17.46 9.00 -13.16
N ASN A 340 16.25 8.54 -13.50
CA ASN A 340 15.26 9.38 -14.18
C ASN A 340 14.27 10.02 -13.22
N ASP A 341 13.93 9.35 -12.12
CA ASP A 341 12.77 9.70 -11.30
C ASP A 341 13.15 10.16 -9.88
N TYR A 342 14.37 9.89 -9.39
CA TYR A 342 14.81 10.36 -8.08
C TYR A 342 14.89 11.88 -8.05
N ILE A 343 14.31 12.50 -7.03
CA ILE A 343 14.29 13.97 -6.83
C ILE A 343 15.20 14.38 -5.69
N LYS A 344 14.93 13.87 -4.49
CA LYS A 344 15.63 14.24 -3.26
C LYS A 344 15.42 13.19 -2.18
N SER A 345 16.16 13.33 -1.07
CA SER A 345 15.90 12.55 0.13
C SER A 345 15.73 13.43 1.36
N PHE A 346 15.11 12.85 2.39
CA PHE A 346 14.97 13.43 3.72
C PHE A 346 15.72 12.55 4.72
N GLU A 347 16.79 13.10 5.27
CA GLU A 347 17.57 12.47 6.31
C GLU A 347 17.02 12.81 7.70
N PRO A 348 17.25 11.95 8.73
CA PRO A 348 16.91 12.27 10.11
C PRO A 348 17.51 13.59 10.58
N GLN A 349 16.69 14.45 11.19
CA GLN A 349 17.11 15.75 11.69
C GLN A 349 18.01 15.64 12.95
N ASN A 350 18.84 16.64 13.19
CA ASN A 350 19.76 16.66 14.33
C ASN A 350 19.03 16.71 15.69
N ASP A 351 17.91 17.45 15.79
CA ASP A 351 17.05 17.50 16.99
C ASP A 351 16.10 16.31 17.06
N LYS A 352 16.67 15.11 17.06
CA LYS A 352 15.91 13.86 17.10
C LYS A 352 15.08 13.70 18.40
N SER A 353 15.55 14.21 19.51
CA SER A 353 14.89 14.06 20.81
C SER A 353 13.49 14.69 20.82
N SER A 354 13.36 15.94 20.36
CA SER A 354 12.05 16.62 20.32
C SER A 354 11.00 15.85 19.50
N TYR A 355 11.40 15.26 18.37
CA TYR A 355 10.49 14.45 17.54
C TYR A 355 10.08 13.14 18.21
N ILE A 356 11.02 12.47 18.88
CA ILE A 356 10.76 11.22 19.63
C ILE A 356 9.84 11.51 20.82
N ASP A 357 10.09 12.57 21.57
CA ASP A 357 9.27 12.95 22.73
C ASP A 357 7.83 13.29 22.30
N ALA A 358 7.66 14.03 21.20
CA ALA A 358 6.36 14.33 20.63
C ALA A 358 5.62 13.06 20.18
N TYR A 359 6.30 12.12 19.51
CA TYR A 359 5.74 10.84 19.12
C TYR A 359 5.35 9.99 20.34
N ASN A 360 6.21 9.89 21.33
CA ASN A 360 5.95 9.10 22.53
C ASN A 360 4.73 9.64 23.30
N LEU A 361 4.60 10.95 23.44
CA LEU A 361 3.43 11.58 24.05
C LEU A 361 2.15 11.29 23.26
N TRP A 362 2.22 11.40 21.91
CA TRP A 362 1.10 11.07 21.03
C TRP A 362 0.71 9.60 21.17
N LYS A 363 1.67 8.67 21.12
CA LYS A 363 1.45 7.23 21.22
C LYS A 363 0.86 6.82 22.59
N GLU A 364 1.41 7.35 23.68
CA GLU A 364 0.88 7.09 25.03
C GLU A 364 -0.61 7.46 25.13
N ASN A 365 -0.98 8.61 24.58
CA ASN A 365 -2.37 9.06 24.59
C ASN A 365 -3.24 8.28 23.58
N LEU A 366 -2.71 7.84 22.44
CA LEU A 366 -3.41 6.92 21.54
C LEU A 366 -3.78 5.62 22.24
N LEU A 367 -2.83 5.03 22.97
CA LEU A 367 -3.08 3.78 23.70
C LEU A 367 -4.17 3.93 24.76
N LYS A 368 -4.32 5.12 25.38
CA LYS A 368 -5.43 5.42 26.31
C LYS A 368 -6.79 5.55 25.57
N ILE A 369 -6.79 5.95 24.31
CA ILE A 369 -8.02 6.01 23.48
C ILE A 369 -8.43 4.61 23.01
N LEU A 370 -7.45 3.73 22.77
CA LEU A 370 -7.69 2.38 22.28
C LEU A 370 -8.15 1.39 23.36
N ASN A 371 -7.83 1.66 24.63
CA ASN A 371 -8.26 0.87 25.80
C ASN A 371 -9.64 1.30 26.29
#